data_9202427ac0ce3dcbe455861d87786bb2
#
_entry.id   9202427ac0ce3dcbe455861d87786bb2
#
_cell.length_a   1.000
_cell.length_b   1.000
_cell.length_c   1.000
_cell.angle_alpha   90.00
_cell.angle_beta   90.00
_cell.angle_gamma   90.00
#
_symmetry.space_group_name_H-M   'P 1'
#
loop_
_entity.id
_entity.type
_entity.pdbx_description
1 polymer ?
#
loop_
_entity_poly.entity_id
_entity_poly.type
_entity_poly.pdbx_seq_one_letter_code
_entity_poly.pdbx_strand_id
1 'polypeptide(L)'
;MARGLLYGFLLFLGNVYLSKWVSDRYPSGRDFGKRMIVFYTGSIILTILVVFVVNAFFSGLFVADGPKSFSQRFVDFIYQQHVIYYFQITVTSLFISMVFFGFYFYKRFKDYQIKESQQEKQQISAQFASLKNQLDPHFLFNSLNVLNSLIEEDPKKASIFTTNLSRIYRYVLEHKDKSLVPLQEELTFSKAYLSLLSLRFEDGIDIHMELDEVAPQEQLLPLSLQLLIENVVKHNVISFKNPLLLRIYRKEDYLIVENKVQKKKVLHQQSGIGLKNIAERYALLSDRPVNIWQNDKTFCVELPIIKTDLAI
;
A
#
# COMPACT_ATOMS: atom_id res chain seq x y z
N MET A 1 -7.16 -23.18 -55.44
CA MET A 1 -6.28 -22.32 -54.63
C MET A 1 -7.07 -21.24 -53.90
N ALA A 2 -7.82 -20.37 -54.58
CA ALA A 2 -8.59 -19.27 -53.95
C ALA A 2 -9.56 -19.73 -52.84
N ARG A 3 -10.27 -20.84 -53.02
CA ARG A 3 -11.19 -21.41 -52.01
C ARG A 3 -10.49 -21.75 -50.70
N GLY A 4 -9.30 -22.37 -50.74
CA GLY A 4 -8.53 -22.71 -49.55
C GLY A 4 -8.00 -21.46 -48.78
N LEU A 5 -7.56 -20.45 -49.53
CA LEU A 5 -7.12 -19.16 -48.92
C LEU A 5 -8.28 -18.45 -48.23
N LEU A 6 -9.48 -18.48 -48.82
CA LEU A 6 -10.68 -17.86 -48.23
C LEU A 6 -11.09 -18.55 -46.92
N TYR A 7 -11.04 -19.89 -46.87
CA TYR A 7 -11.26 -20.63 -45.60
C TYR A 7 -10.27 -20.22 -44.55
N GLY A 8 -8.97 -20.29 -44.87
CA GLY A 8 -7.93 -19.94 -43.91
C GLY A 8 -8.09 -18.54 -43.34
N PHE A 9 -8.39 -17.55 -44.19
CA PHE A 9 -8.59 -16.17 -43.79
C PHE A 9 -9.82 -15.99 -42.88
N LEU A 10 -10.99 -16.51 -43.30
CA LEU A 10 -12.22 -16.37 -42.51
C LEU A 10 -12.16 -17.11 -41.18
N LEU A 11 -11.57 -18.31 -41.15
CA LEU A 11 -11.40 -19.08 -39.91
C LEU A 11 -10.40 -18.42 -38.96
N PHE A 12 -9.32 -17.86 -39.51
CA PHE A 12 -8.35 -17.10 -38.71
C PHE A 12 -9.00 -15.89 -38.04
N LEU A 13 -9.66 -15.02 -38.81
CA LEU A 13 -10.32 -13.82 -38.27
C LEU A 13 -11.41 -14.18 -37.24
N GLY A 14 -12.24 -15.18 -37.58
CA GLY A 14 -13.33 -15.63 -36.71
C GLY A 14 -12.82 -16.19 -35.39
N ASN A 15 -11.77 -17.00 -35.40
CA ASN A 15 -11.19 -17.56 -34.18
C ASN A 15 -10.45 -16.48 -33.32
N VAL A 16 -9.81 -15.50 -33.97
CA VAL A 16 -9.21 -14.37 -33.24
C VAL A 16 -10.29 -13.56 -32.51
N TYR A 17 -11.38 -13.23 -33.21
CA TYR A 17 -12.51 -12.52 -32.62
C TYR A 17 -13.19 -13.32 -31.51
N LEU A 18 -13.43 -14.61 -31.73
CA LEU A 18 -14.02 -15.52 -30.75
C LEU A 18 -13.16 -15.64 -29.49
N SER A 19 -11.83 -15.75 -29.66
CA SER A 19 -10.88 -15.80 -28.55
C SER A 19 -10.94 -14.53 -27.70
N LYS A 20 -10.98 -13.36 -28.35
CA LYS A 20 -11.10 -12.08 -27.66
C LYS A 20 -12.43 -11.99 -26.90
N TRP A 21 -13.54 -12.29 -27.56
CA TRP A 21 -14.88 -12.24 -26.98
C TRP A 21 -15.03 -13.16 -25.76
N VAL A 22 -14.54 -14.41 -25.85
CA VAL A 22 -14.54 -15.37 -24.73
C VAL A 22 -13.69 -14.86 -23.59
N SER A 23 -12.52 -14.27 -23.87
CA SER A 23 -11.64 -13.71 -22.86
C SER A 23 -12.26 -12.54 -22.12
N ASP A 24 -12.96 -11.66 -22.82
CA ASP A 24 -13.61 -10.48 -22.22
C ASP A 24 -14.83 -10.89 -21.38
N ARG A 25 -15.55 -11.94 -21.82
CA ARG A 25 -16.76 -12.44 -21.13
C ARG A 25 -16.44 -13.22 -19.86
N TYR A 26 -15.27 -13.90 -19.80
CA TYR A 26 -14.83 -14.72 -18.68
C TYR A 26 -13.45 -14.27 -18.18
N PRO A 27 -13.32 -13.12 -17.52
CA PRO A 27 -12.03 -12.54 -17.12
C PRO A 27 -11.31 -13.31 -16.00
N SER A 28 -12.06 -14.09 -15.19
CA SER A 28 -11.52 -14.78 -14.02
C SER A 28 -10.68 -16.01 -14.39
N GLY A 29 -9.57 -16.23 -13.66
CA GLY A 29 -8.76 -17.45 -13.79
C GLY A 29 -9.52 -18.73 -13.39
N ARG A 30 -10.53 -18.62 -12.51
CA ARG A 30 -11.40 -19.74 -12.09
C ARG A 30 -12.31 -20.27 -13.21
N ASP A 31 -12.54 -19.47 -14.24
CA ASP A 31 -13.42 -19.85 -15.36
C ASP A 31 -12.67 -20.50 -16.54
N PHE A 32 -11.42 -20.92 -16.34
CA PHE A 32 -10.59 -21.48 -17.41
C PHE A 32 -11.28 -22.64 -18.17
N GLY A 33 -11.87 -23.61 -17.43
CA GLY A 33 -12.61 -24.72 -18.04
C GLY A 33 -13.80 -24.27 -18.90
N LYS A 34 -14.59 -23.32 -18.39
CA LYS A 34 -15.70 -22.72 -19.14
C LYS A 34 -15.22 -22.00 -20.40
N ARG A 35 -14.13 -21.26 -20.31
CA ARG A 35 -13.52 -20.61 -21.48
C ARG A 35 -13.15 -21.60 -22.57
N MET A 36 -12.46 -22.69 -22.19
CA MET A 36 -12.08 -23.73 -23.15
C MET A 36 -13.31 -24.32 -23.85
N ILE A 37 -14.33 -24.72 -23.07
CA ILE A 37 -15.54 -25.29 -23.61
C ILE A 37 -16.23 -24.33 -24.60
N VAL A 38 -16.46 -23.07 -24.19
CA VAL A 38 -17.11 -22.05 -25.02
C VAL A 38 -16.30 -21.73 -26.26
N PHE A 39 -14.96 -21.64 -26.15
CA PHE A 39 -14.08 -21.35 -27.26
C PHE A 39 -14.08 -22.50 -28.29
N TYR A 40 -13.88 -23.75 -27.86
CA TYR A 40 -13.81 -24.87 -28.79
C TYR A 40 -15.18 -25.22 -29.41
N THR A 41 -16.28 -25.15 -28.65
CA THR A 41 -17.62 -25.32 -29.22
C THR A 41 -17.96 -24.22 -30.22
N GLY A 42 -17.63 -22.96 -29.89
CA GLY A 42 -17.78 -21.82 -30.79
C GLY A 42 -16.92 -21.95 -32.06
N SER A 43 -15.69 -22.43 -31.95
CA SER A 43 -14.78 -22.66 -33.08
C SER A 43 -15.28 -23.77 -34.00
N ILE A 44 -15.87 -24.87 -33.47
CA ILE A 44 -16.48 -25.91 -34.27
C ILE A 44 -17.67 -25.35 -35.06
N ILE A 45 -18.59 -24.65 -34.40
CA ILE A 45 -19.76 -24.05 -35.03
C ILE A 45 -19.33 -23.05 -36.12
N LEU A 46 -18.38 -22.19 -35.83
CA LEU A 46 -17.81 -21.23 -36.78
C LEU A 46 -17.21 -21.93 -37.98
N THR A 47 -16.47 -23.02 -37.78
CA THR A 47 -15.84 -23.79 -38.87
C THR A 47 -16.88 -24.39 -39.78
N ILE A 48 -17.91 -25.05 -39.23
CA ILE A 48 -19.00 -25.66 -40.01
C ILE A 48 -19.72 -24.58 -40.84
N LEU A 49 -20.04 -23.45 -40.24
CA LEU A 49 -20.72 -22.34 -40.89
C LEU A 49 -19.88 -21.73 -42.02
N VAL A 50 -18.60 -21.43 -41.79
CA VAL A 50 -17.69 -20.88 -42.79
C VAL A 50 -17.51 -21.84 -43.96
N VAL A 51 -17.30 -23.12 -43.69
CA VAL A 51 -17.17 -24.16 -44.74
C VAL A 51 -18.45 -24.27 -45.57
N PHE A 52 -19.61 -24.28 -44.93
CA PHE A 52 -20.88 -24.33 -45.60
C PHE A 52 -21.10 -23.11 -46.52
N VAL A 53 -20.92 -21.91 -46.01
CA VAL A 53 -21.12 -20.65 -46.75
C VAL A 53 -20.18 -20.54 -47.95
N VAL A 54 -18.88 -20.82 -47.73
CA VAL A 54 -17.90 -20.77 -48.81
C VAL A 54 -18.17 -21.84 -49.86
N ASN A 55 -18.56 -23.08 -49.46
CA ASN A 55 -18.95 -24.12 -50.41
C ASN A 55 -20.15 -23.69 -51.22
N ALA A 56 -21.20 -23.15 -50.58
CA ALA A 56 -22.38 -22.65 -51.27
C ALA A 56 -22.05 -21.57 -52.32
N PHE A 57 -21.15 -20.66 -51.97
CA PHE A 57 -20.68 -19.59 -52.87
C PHE A 57 -19.96 -20.18 -54.10
N PHE A 58 -18.99 -21.06 -53.88
CA PHE A 58 -18.22 -21.65 -54.98
C PHE A 58 -18.92 -22.74 -55.79
N SER A 59 -20.02 -23.30 -55.27
CA SER A 59 -20.84 -24.26 -56.02
C SER A 59 -21.79 -23.62 -57.04
N GLY A 60 -21.83 -22.28 -57.08
CA GLY A 60 -22.79 -21.56 -57.93
C GLY A 60 -24.25 -21.74 -57.48
N LEU A 61 -24.51 -22.13 -56.21
CA LEU A 61 -25.85 -22.35 -55.68
C LEU A 61 -26.79 -21.17 -55.92
N PHE A 62 -26.28 -19.96 -55.89
CA PHE A 62 -27.01 -18.70 -56.04
C PHE A 62 -27.06 -18.20 -57.50
N VAL A 63 -26.37 -18.90 -58.44
CA VAL A 63 -26.35 -18.54 -59.86
C VAL A 63 -27.49 -19.28 -60.56
N ALA A 64 -28.35 -18.54 -61.25
CA ALA A 64 -29.53 -19.09 -61.90
C ALA A 64 -29.23 -19.62 -63.31
N ASP A 65 -28.27 -20.54 -63.46
CA ASP A 65 -27.92 -21.16 -64.74
C ASP A 65 -28.63 -22.52 -64.92
N GLY A 66 -29.48 -22.62 -65.99
CA GLY A 66 -30.11 -23.83 -66.37
C GLY A 66 -31.55 -24.05 -65.84
N PRO A 67 -32.19 -25.16 -66.21
CA PRO A 67 -33.64 -25.41 -66.00
C PRO A 67 -34.02 -25.82 -64.57
N LYS A 68 -33.04 -26.03 -63.67
CA LYS A 68 -33.27 -26.46 -62.28
C LYS A 68 -33.77 -25.34 -61.41
N SER A 69 -34.78 -25.60 -60.59
CA SER A 69 -35.23 -24.67 -59.55
C SER A 69 -34.17 -24.51 -58.44
N PHE A 70 -34.25 -23.42 -57.65
CA PHE A 70 -33.37 -23.23 -56.52
C PHE A 70 -33.42 -24.42 -55.54
N SER A 71 -34.56 -24.95 -55.25
CA SER A 71 -34.75 -26.14 -54.37
C SER A 71 -34.03 -27.38 -54.89
N GLN A 72 -34.09 -27.67 -56.19
CA GLN A 72 -33.33 -28.77 -56.79
C GLN A 72 -31.82 -28.56 -56.69
N ARG A 73 -31.31 -27.37 -56.96
CA ARG A 73 -29.89 -27.03 -56.83
C ARG A 73 -29.43 -27.15 -55.39
N PHE A 74 -30.27 -26.73 -54.45
CA PHE A 74 -29.96 -26.85 -53.03
C PHE A 74 -29.86 -28.32 -52.58
N VAL A 75 -30.78 -29.16 -53.01
CA VAL A 75 -30.76 -30.61 -52.73
C VAL A 75 -29.48 -31.24 -53.30
N ASP A 76 -29.18 -30.97 -54.59
CA ASP A 76 -27.96 -31.47 -55.24
C ASP A 76 -26.70 -31.00 -54.51
N PHE A 77 -26.68 -29.73 -54.07
CA PHE A 77 -25.57 -29.18 -53.29
C PHE A 77 -25.35 -29.92 -51.94
N ILE A 78 -26.45 -30.23 -51.23
CA ILE A 78 -26.36 -30.99 -49.96
C ILE A 78 -25.81 -32.40 -50.20
N TYR A 79 -26.30 -33.11 -51.23
CA TYR A 79 -25.80 -34.46 -51.56
C TYR A 79 -24.33 -34.49 -52.01
N GLN A 80 -23.82 -33.39 -52.55
CA GLN A 80 -22.43 -33.27 -52.98
C GLN A 80 -21.48 -32.94 -51.83
N GLN A 81 -21.99 -32.67 -50.60
CA GLN A 81 -21.14 -32.38 -49.46
C GLN A 81 -20.46 -33.66 -48.96
N HIS A 82 -19.16 -33.67 -48.99
CA HIS A 82 -18.35 -34.80 -48.47
C HIS A 82 -18.10 -34.62 -46.97
N VAL A 83 -18.68 -35.42 -46.11
CA VAL A 83 -18.54 -35.36 -44.64
C VAL A 83 -17.07 -35.43 -44.20
N ILE A 84 -16.25 -36.22 -44.87
CA ILE A 84 -14.83 -36.37 -44.60
C ILE A 84 -14.06 -35.03 -44.76
N TYR A 85 -14.49 -34.19 -45.72
CA TYR A 85 -13.90 -32.88 -45.96
C TYR A 85 -14.21 -31.90 -44.82
N TYR A 86 -15.44 -31.89 -44.31
CA TYR A 86 -15.82 -31.10 -43.14
C TYR A 86 -15.03 -31.55 -41.89
N PHE A 87 -14.89 -32.86 -41.72
CA PHE A 87 -14.08 -33.41 -40.63
C PHE A 87 -12.63 -32.97 -40.70
N GLN A 88 -11.94 -33.07 -41.85
CA GLN A 88 -10.58 -32.66 -42.02
C GLN A 88 -10.36 -31.16 -41.72
N ILE A 89 -11.22 -30.28 -42.25
CA ILE A 89 -11.12 -28.85 -42.02
C ILE A 89 -11.37 -28.52 -40.52
N THR A 90 -12.35 -29.20 -39.89
CA THR A 90 -12.61 -28.98 -38.47
C THR A 90 -11.44 -29.37 -37.59
N VAL A 91 -10.81 -30.54 -37.85
CA VAL A 91 -9.63 -30.98 -37.12
C VAL A 91 -8.45 -29.99 -37.32
N THR A 92 -8.21 -29.55 -38.56
CA THR A 92 -7.15 -28.55 -38.85
C THR A 92 -7.44 -27.22 -38.18
N SER A 93 -8.68 -26.74 -38.21
CA SER A 93 -9.11 -25.50 -37.55
C SER A 93 -8.93 -25.57 -36.04
N LEU A 94 -9.31 -26.69 -35.41
CA LEU A 94 -9.12 -26.91 -33.98
C LEU A 94 -7.63 -26.91 -33.59
N PHE A 95 -6.79 -27.56 -34.40
CA PHE A 95 -5.33 -27.55 -34.15
C PHE A 95 -4.75 -26.13 -34.19
N ILE A 96 -5.08 -25.37 -35.23
CA ILE A 96 -4.67 -23.97 -35.36
C ILE A 96 -5.18 -23.13 -34.18
N SER A 97 -6.46 -23.31 -33.83
CA SER A 97 -7.10 -22.62 -32.69
C SER A 97 -6.42 -22.94 -31.37
N MET A 98 -5.97 -24.20 -31.17
CA MET A 98 -5.23 -24.62 -29.98
C MET A 98 -3.90 -23.87 -29.85
N VAL A 99 -3.14 -23.73 -30.95
CA VAL A 99 -1.87 -23.01 -30.98
C VAL A 99 -2.08 -21.53 -30.62
N PHE A 100 -3.06 -20.86 -31.24
CA PHE A 100 -3.35 -19.46 -30.96
C PHE A 100 -3.86 -19.23 -29.54
N PHE A 101 -4.73 -20.11 -29.06
CA PHE A 101 -5.23 -20.05 -27.70
C PHE A 101 -4.09 -20.25 -26.67
N GLY A 102 -3.21 -21.20 -26.92
CA GLY A 102 -2.02 -21.46 -26.09
C GLY A 102 -1.09 -20.26 -26.03
N PHE A 103 -0.80 -19.62 -27.18
CA PHE A 103 0.03 -18.41 -27.24
C PHE A 103 -0.61 -17.23 -26.51
N TYR A 104 -1.92 -17.03 -26.70
CA TYR A 104 -2.67 -15.98 -26.00
C TYR A 104 -2.67 -16.21 -24.48
N PHE A 105 -2.89 -17.45 -24.06
CA PHE A 105 -2.85 -17.82 -22.65
C PHE A 105 -1.46 -17.61 -22.03
N TYR A 106 -0.41 -18.05 -22.73
CA TYR A 106 0.98 -17.84 -22.30
C TYR A 106 1.32 -16.37 -22.11
N LYS A 107 0.93 -15.53 -23.10
CA LYS A 107 1.14 -14.07 -23.00
C LYS A 107 0.43 -13.50 -21.76
N ARG A 108 -0.83 -13.84 -21.55
CA ARG A 108 -1.62 -13.35 -20.44
C ARG A 108 -1.11 -13.83 -19.08
N PHE A 109 -0.63 -15.06 -19.00
CA PHE A 109 0.00 -15.62 -17.81
C PHE A 109 1.28 -14.86 -17.46
N LYS A 110 2.12 -14.57 -18.45
CA LYS A 110 3.33 -13.77 -18.28
C LYS A 110 3.02 -12.34 -17.82
N ASP A 111 2.01 -11.69 -18.41
CA ASP A 111 1.57 -10.36 -17.99
C ASP A 111 1.07 -10.36 -16.53
N TYR A 112 0.41 -11.43 -16.12
CA TYR A 112 -0.05 -11.61 -14.73
C TYR A 112 1.12 -11.73 -13.75
N GLN A 113 2.13 -12.54 -14.07
CA GLN A 113 3.35 -12.69 -13.25
C GLN A 113 4.12 -11.37 -13.13
N ILE A 114 4.24 -10.62 -14.23
CA ILE A 114 4.90 -9.30 -14.22
C ILE A 114 4.15 -8.34 -13.30
N LYS A 115 2.82 -8.31 -13.40
CA LYS A 115 1.99 -7.44 -12.56
C LYS A 115 2.08 -7.79 -11.07
N GLU A 116 2.05 -9.07 -10.74
CA GLU A 116 2.23 -9.57 -9.37
C GLU A 116 3.59 -9.15 -8.80
N SER A 117 4.67 -9.40 -9.54
CA SER A 117 6.02 -8.97 -9.15
C SER A 117 6.15 -7.45 -9.00
N GLN A 118 5.47 -6.66 -9.85
CA GLN A 118 5.45 -5.19 -9.71
C GLN A 118 4.70 -4.75 -8.44
N GLN A 119 3.58 -5.38 -8.12
CA GLN A 119 2.82 -5.10 -6.90
C GLN A 119 3.65 -5.42 -5.65
N GLU A 120 4.33 -6.57 -5.64
CA GLU A 120 5.22 -6.96 -4.54
C GLU A 120 6.37 -5.94 -4.36
N LYS A 121 7.02 -5.53 -5.45
CA LYS A 121 8.06 -4.49 -5.41
C LYS A 121 7.53 -3.15 -4.90
N GLN A 122 6.33 -2.75 -5.31
CA GLN A 122 5.70 -1.52 -4.83
C GLN A 122 5.38 -1.61 -3.34
N GLN A 123 4.90 -2.75 -2.86
CA GLN A 123 4.61 -2.98 -1.44
C GLN A 123 5.90 -2.92 -0.61
N ILE A 124 6.97 -3.60 -1.03
CA ILE A 124 8.28 -3.55 -0.37
C ILE A 124 8.83 -2.11 -0.37
N SER A 125 8.72 -1.40 -1.48
CA SER A 125 9.17 0.00 -1.58
C SER A 125 8.37 0.93 -0.66
N ALA A 126 7.05 0.75 -0.57
CA ALA A 126 6.19 1.51 0.35
C ALA A 126 6.52 1.20 1.82
N GLN A 127 6.76 -0.07 2.16
CA GLN A 127 7.22 -0.47 3.49
C GLN A 127 8.58 0.15 3.83
N PHE A 128 9.52 0.13 2.88
CA PHE A 128 10.84 0.74 3.05
C PHE A 128 10.77 2.26 3.20
N ALA A 129 9.94 2.94 2.40
CA ALA A 129 9.69 4.37 2.54
C ALA A 129 9.03 4.72 3.88
N SER A 130 8.08 3.92 4.34
CA SER A 130 7.46 4.04 5.67
C SER A 130 8.51 3.87 6.78
N LEU A 131 9.35 2.85 6.69
CA LEU A 131 10.44 2.62 7.65
C LEU A 131 11.45 3.77 7.66
N LYS A 132 11.83 4.27 6.50
CA LYS A 132 12.74 5.43 6.37
C LYS A 132 12.15 6.70 6.97
N ASN A 133 10.84 6.93 6.82
CA ASN A 133 10.16 8.11 7.37
C ASN A 133 9.93 8.02 8.90
N GLN A 134 9.97 6.82 9.48
CA GLN A 134 9.83 6.60 10.92
C GLN A 134 11.10 6.94 11.70
N LEU A 135 12.25 6.92 11.03
CA LEU A 135 13.51 7.45 11.57
C LEU A 135 13.60 8.89 11.06
N ASP A 136 13.27 9.89 11.87
CA ASP A 136 13.45 11.30 11.45
C ASP A 136 14.91 11.51 11.02
N PRO A 137 15.20 11.58 9.69
CA PRO A 137 16.59 11.71 9.23
C PRO A 137 17.23 12.99 9.75
N HIS A 138 16.42 14.04 9.93
CA HIS A 138 16.89 15.33 10.43
C HIS A 138 17.27 15.23 11.91
N PHE A 139 16.51 14.50 12.72
CA PHE A 139 16.89 14.22 14.11
C PHE A 139 18.19 13.42 14.19
N LEU A 140 18.36 12.40 13.32
CA LEU A 140 19.58 11.59 13.27
C LEU A 140 20.80 12.44 12.89
N PHE A 141 20.72 13.22 11.79
CA PHE A 141 21.84 14.09 11.37
C PHE A 141 22.18 15.12 12.43
N ASN A 142 21.19 15.76 13.04
CA ASN A 142 21.43 16.71 14.12
C ASN A 142 22.07 16.05 15.34
N SER A 143 21.63 14.84 15.70
CA SER A 143 22.21 14.09 16.82
C SER A 143 23.66 13.69 16.55
N LEU A 144 24.00 13.26 15.32
CA LEU A 144 25.38 12.95 14.94
C LEU A 144 26.28 14.17 14.94
N ASN A 145 25.80 15.35 14.57
CA ASN A 145 26.56 16.60 14.64
C ASN A 145 26.87 16.98 16.09
N VAL A 146 25.87 16.89 16.99
CA VAL A 146 26.06 17.12 18.43
C VAL A 146 27.05 16.12 19.02
N LEU A 147 26.92 14.84 18.66
CA LEU A 147 27.86 13.80 19.11
C LEU A 147 29.29 14.09 18.68
N ASN A 148 29.49 14.53 17.43
CA ASN A 148 30.82 14.89 16.92
C ASN A 148 31.47 16.02 17.75
N SER A 149 30.74 17.08 18.08
CA SER A 149 31.24 18.15 18.97
C SER A 149 31.57 17.61 20.38
N LEU A 150 30.67 16.79 20.95
CA LEU A 150 30.87 16.22 22.28
C LEU A 150 32.06 15.28 22.38
N ILE A 151 32.43 14.56 21.30
CA ILE A 151 33.63 13.69 21.30
C ILE A 151 34.91 14.49 21.57
N GLU A 152 34.98 15.70 21.00
CA GLU A 152 36.15 16.58 21.17
C GLU A 152 36.13 17.34 22.51
N GLU A 153 34.94 17.80 22.93
CA GLU A 153 34.79 18.68 24.11
C GLU A 153 34.67 17.88 25.41
N ASP A 154 33.88 16.83 25.47
CA ASP A 154 33.63 16.02 26.67
C ASP A 154 33.28 14.55 26.30
N PRO A 155 34.27 13.66 26.21
CA PRO A 155 34.09 12.25 25.87
C PRO A 155 33.10 11.48 26.80
N LYS A 156 32.95 11.92 28.06
CA LYS A 156 31.98 11.30 28.98
C LYS A 156 30.56 11.66 28.58
N LYS A 157 30.29 12.93 28.25
CA LYS A 157 29.00 13.37 27.72
C LYS A 157 28.70 12.69 26.37
N ALA A 158 29.71 12.55 25.49
CA ALA A 158 29.58 11.83 24.23
C ALA A 158 29.12 10.35 24.43
N SER A 159 29.68 9.66 25.42
CA SER A 159 29.30 8.30 25.78
C SER A 159 27.85 8.21 26.28
N ILE A 160 27.44 9.15 27.15
CA ILE A 160 26.04 9.24 27.64
C ILE A 160 25.10 9.53 26.48
N PHE A 161 25.47 10.46 25.62
CA PHE A 161 24.69 10.82 24.43
C PHE A 161 24.47 9.62 23.51
N THR A 162 25.53 8.88 23.18
CA THR A 162 25.47 7.67 22.33
C THR A 162 24.58 6.58 22.94
N THR A 163 24.69 6.37 24.26
CA THR A 163 23.87 5.39 24.98
C THR A 163 22.38 5.74 24.90
N ASN A 164 22.04 7.01 25.15
CA ASN A 164 20.65 7.47 25.09
C ASN A 164 20.11 7.45 23.65
N LEU A 165 20.91 7.84 22.66
CA LEU A 165 20.54 7.76 21.24
C LEU A 165 20.23 6.32 20.83
N SER A 166 21.06 5.37 21.24
CA SER A 166 20.83 3.94 20.99
C SER A 166 19.53 3.42 21.64
N ARG A 167 19.23 3.85 22.88
CA ARG A 167 17.97 3.51 23.58
C ARG A 167 16.76 4.07 22.84
N ILE A 168 16.83 5.30 22.37
CA ILE A 168 15.75 5.94 21.61
C ILE A 168 15.44 5.17 20.34
N TYR A 169 16.46 4.86 19.51
CA TYR A 169 16.24 4.13 18.28
C TYR A 169 15.72 2.72 18.51
N ARG A 170 16.22 2.02 19.53
CA ARG A 170 15.70 0.69 19.89
C ARG A 170 14.22 0.76 20.27
N TYR A 171 13.84 1.70 21.12
CA TYR A 171 12.45 1.89 21.53
C TYR A 171 11.54 2.17 20.34
N VAL A 172 11.93 3.07 19.42
CA VAL A 172 11.15 3.38 18.21
C VAL A 172 10.93 2.11 17.36
N LEU A 173 11.99 1.31 17.16
CA LEU A 173 11.90 0.09 16.34
C LEU A 173 11.02 -0.99 16.99
N GLU A 174 11.07 -1.13 18.33
CA GLU A 174 10.33 -2.17 19.07
C GLU A 174 8.85 -1.82 19.29
N HIS A 175 8.48 -0.52 19.29
CA HIS A 175 7.15 -0.07 19.72
C HIS A 175 6.32 0.61 18.62
N LYS A 176 6.88 0.83 17.44
CA LYS A 176 6.22 1.54 16.33
C LYS A 176 4.86 0.97 15.90
N ASP A 177 4.71 -0.36 16.01
CA ASP A 177 3.51 -1.08 15.54
C ASP A 177 2.55 -1.43 16.69
N LYS A 178 2.91 -1.06 17.94
CA LYS A 178 2.06 -1.28 19.11
C LYS A 178 0.96 -0.22 19.19
N SER A 179 -0.22 -0.63 19.61
CA SER A 179 -1.33 0.29 19.87
C SER A 179 -1.14 1.04 21.18
N LEU A 180 -0.67 0.35 22.20
CA LEU A 180 -0.42 0.86 23.56
C LEU A 180 0.87 0.27 24.10
N VAL A 181 1.51 1.01 25.01
CA VAL A 181 2.70 0.60 25.77
C VAL A 181 2.52 0.95 27.24
N PRO A 182 3.17 0.22 28.18
CA PRO A 182 3.19 0.60 29.59
C PRO A 182 3.66 2.04 29.75
N LEU A 183 2.97 2.82 30.58
CA LEU A 183 3.33 4.21 30.86
C LEU A 183 4.79 4.31 31.32
N GLN A 184 5.26 3.37 32.15
CA GLN A 184 6.64 3.32 32.64
C GLN A 184 7.68 3.20 31.51
N GLU A 185 7.37 2.47 30.44
CA GLU A 185 8.26 2.33 29.27
C GLU A 185 8.35 3.65 28.50
N GLU A 186 7.21 4.30 28.24
CA GLU A 186 7.15 5.59 27.56
C GLU A 186 7.86 6.69 28.34
N LEU A 187 7.75 6.69 29.68
CA LEU A 187 8.47 7.60 30.57
C LEU A 187 9.98 7.36 30.56
N THR A 188 10.41 6.10 30.57
CA THR A 188 11.84 5.74 30.49
C THR A 188 12.46 6.19 29.18
N PHE A 189 11.73 5.98 28.07
CA PHE A 189 12.11 6.47 26.76
C PHE A 189 12.17 8.00 26.73
N SER A 190 11.16 8.67 27.26
CA SER A 190 11.09 10.14 27.31
C SER A 190 12.22 10.75 28.14
N LYS A 191 12.60 10.13 29.25
CA LYS A 191 13.79 10.54 30.04
C LYS A 191 15.07 10.47 29.21
N ALA A 192 15.27 9.41 28.43
CA ALA A 192 16.43 9.30 27.54
C ALA A 192 16.42 10.41 26.47
N TYR A 193 15.24 10.70 25.91
CA TYR A 193 15.06 11.75 24.90
C TYR A 193 15.32 13.15 25.49
N LEU A 194 14.76 13.45 26.66
CA LEU A 194 14.99 14.72 27.38
C LEU A 194 16.46 14.91 27.77
N SER A 195 17.18 13.84 28.16
CA SER A 195 18.60 13.87 28.41
C SER A 195 19.42 14.30 27.17
N LEU A 196 19.05 13.84 25.95
CA LEU A 196 19.67 14.30 24.71
C LEU A 196 19.41 15.79 24.45
N LEU A 197 18.18 16.25 24.72
CA LEU A 197 17.83 17.67 24.58
C LEU A 197 18.60 18.54 25.57
N SER A 198 18.75 18.10 26.83
CA SER A 198 19.56 18.82 27.83
C SER A 198 21.04 18.92 27.43
N LEU A 199 21.63 17.85 26.88
CA LEU A 199 22.99 17.88 26.35
C LEU A 199 23.14 18.77 25.12
N ARG A 200 22.08 18.94 24.31
CA ARG A 200 22.09 19.76 23.10
C ARG A 200 21.87 21.25 23.38
N PHE A 201 20.98 21.57 24.29
CA PHE A 201 20.56 22.97 24.57
C PHE A 201 21.08 23.52 25.86
N GLU A 202 21.73 22.67 26.68
CA GLU A 202 22.32 23.04 27.97
C GLU A 202 21.36 23.88 28.83
N ASP A 203 21.80 25.03 29.35
CA ASP A 203 21.00 25.93 30.16
C ASP A 203 19.90 26.69 29.40
N GLY A 204 19.75 26.44 28.09
CA GLY A 204 18.70 27.03 27.25
C GLY A 204 17.33 26.38 27.42
N ILE A 205 17.25 25.19 28.06
CA ILE A 205 16.02 24.49 28.35
C ILE A 205 15.98 24.06 29.82
N ASP A 206 14.86 24.35 30.47
CA ASP A 206 14.61 23.99 31.87
C ASP A 206 13.50 22.91 31.91
N ILE A 207 13.90 21.69 32.30
CA ILE A 207 13.03 20.49 32.19
C ILE A 207 12.68 19.99 33.58
N HIS A 208 11.39 19.96 33.88
CA HIS A 208 10.84 19.38 35.11
C HIS A 208 9.95 18.19 34.76
N MET A 209 10.27 17.01 35.27
CA MET A 209 9.50 15.80 35.12
C MET A 209 9.17 15.22 36.48
N GLU A 210 7.98 15.54 36.96
CA GLU A 210 7.48 15.14 38.27
C GLU A 210 6.34 14.12 38.08
N LEU A 211 6.62 12.85 38.37
CA LEU A 211 5.68 11.76 38.25
C LEU A 211 5.75 10.88 39.48
N ASP A 212 4.60 10.67 40.10
CA ASP A 212 4.42 9.73 41.19
C ASP A 212 4.56 8.28 40.68
N GLU A 213 4.36 7.32 41.57
CA GLU A 213 4.37 5.89 41.20
C GLU A 213 3.38 5.60 40.08
N VAL A 214 3.87 4.87 39.07
CA VAL A 214 3.12 4.45 37.90
C VAL A 214 2.62 3.03 38.11
N ALA A 215 1.32 2.81 37.99
CA ALA A 215 0.76 1.50 38.13
C ALA A 215 1.01 0.64 36.88
N PRO A 216 1.23 -0.68 37.01
CA PRO A 216 1.54 -1.57 35.86
C PRO A 216 0.48 -1.60 34.76
N GLN A 217 -0.81 -1.35 35.11
CA GLN A 217 -1.94 -1.34 34.19
C GLN A 217 -2.08 -0.02 33.41
N GLU A 218 -1.30 0.99 33.73
CA GLU A 218 -1.33 2.29 33.08
C GLU A 218 -0.55 2.28 31.77
N GLN A 219 -1.19 2.70 30.70
CA GLN A 219 -0.66 2.65 29.35
C GLN A 219 -0.83 3.97 28.62
N LEU A 220 0.02 4.22 27.63
CA LEU A 220 -0.07 5.34 26.70
C LEU A 220 0.08 4.86 25.25
N LEU A 221 -0.29 5.72 24.30
CA LEU A 221 0.15 5.56 22.92
C LEU A 221 1.68 5.70 22.85
N PRO A 222 2.40 4.76 22.18
CA PRO A 222 3.84 4.89 22.00
C PRO A 222 4.21 6.15 21.24
N LEU A 223 5.34 6.75 21.59
CA LEU A 223 5.92 7.96 20.98
C LEU A 223 5.07 9.24 21.15
N SER A 224 4.00 9.19 21.93
CA SER A 224 3.13 10.36 22.15
C SER A 224 3.86 11.47 22.90
N LEU A 225 4.62 11.13 23.95
CA LEU A 225 5.42 12.11 24.67
C LEU A 225 6.53 12.71 23.82
N GLN A 226 7.25 11.89 23.05
CA GLN A 226 8.27 12.40 22.12
C GLN A 226 7.68 13.46 21.18
N LEU A 227 6.54 13.16 20.55
CA LEU A 227 5.92 14.09 19.61
C LEU A 227 5.53 15.41 20.28
N LEU A 228 5.04 15.37 21.52
CA LEU A 228 4.75 16.59 22.29
C LEU A 228 6.02 17.37 22.63
N ILE A 229 7.08 16.71 23.09
CA ILE A 229 8.36 17.32 23.39
C ILE A 229 8.99 17.93 22.13
N GLU A 230 8.94 17.23 21.00
CA GLU A 230 9.38 17.74 19.70
C GLU A 230 8.61 19.00 19.28
N ASN A 231 7.31 19.02 19.46
CA ASN A 231 6.48 20.21 19.19
C ASN A 231 6.93 21.40 20.05
N VAL A 232 7.20 21.17 21.32
CA VAL A 232 7.71 22.23 22.23
C VAL A 232 9.02 22.82 21.70
N VAL A 233 9.99 22.00 21.36
CA VAL A 233 11.30 22.41 20.82
C VAL A 233 11.18 23.07 19.44
N LYS A 234 10.31 22.55 18.59
CA LYS A 234 10.12 23.03 17.22
C LYS A 234 9.50 24.43 17.18
N HIS A 235 8.54 24.71 18.04
CA HIS A 235 7.73 25.93 17.97
C HIS A 235 8.21 27.05 18.87
N ASN A 236 9.14 26.79 19.79
CA ASN A 236 9.64 27.80 20.73
C ASN A 236 11.10 28.16 20.50
N VAL A 237 11.45 29.40 20.83
CA VAL A 237 12.86 29.89 20.89
C VAL A 237 13.50 29.30 22.13
N ILE A 238 14.67 28.71 21.97
CA ILE A 238 15.49 28.19 23.06
C ILE A 238 16.75 29.05 23.15
N SER A 239 16.96 29.67 24.30
CA SER A 239 18.12 30.54 24.52
C SER A 239 18.54 30.58 26.00
N PHE A 240 19.84 30.79 26.26
CA PHE A 240 20.40 30.94 27.61
C PHE A 240 19.82 32.14 28.38
N LYS A 241 19.43 33.21 27.65
CA LYS A 241 18.89 34.43 28.29
C LYS A 241 17.47 34.26 28.81
N ASN A 242 16.71 33.36 28.19
CA ASN A 242 15.34 33.06 28.56
C ASN A 242 15.09 31.55 28.30
N PRO A 243 15.48 30.71 29.30
CA PRO A 243 15.33 29.26 29.16
C PRO A 243 13.87 28.87 28.88
N LEU A 244 13.71 27.88 28.03
CA LEU A 244 12.40 27.31 27.71
C LEU A 244 11.98 26.34 28.81
N LEU A 245 10.97 26.72 29.59
CA LEU A 245 10.42 25.84 30.61
C LEU A 245 9.53 24.79 29.99
N LEU A 246 9.83 23.50 30.27
CA LEU A 246 9.05 22.32 29.92
C LEU A 246 8.76 21.53 31.19
N ARG A 247 7.47 21.32 31.47
CA ARG A 247 6.98 20.55 32.60
C ARG A 247 6.19 19.33 32.13
N ILE A 248 6.47 18.18 32.71
CA ILE A 248 5.74 16.92 32.49
C ILE A 248 5.32 16.41 33.86
N TYR A 249 4.02 16.33 34.08
CA TYR A 249 3.50 15.92 35.39
C TYR A 249 2.16 15.21 35.23
N ARG A 250 1.75 14.51 36.30
CA ARG A 250 0.46 13.84 36.35
C ARG A 250 -0.58 14.73 37.03
N LYS A 251 -1.79 14.72 36.51
CA LYS A 251 -2.96 15.29 37.15
C LYS A 251 -4.13 14.31 36.95
N GLU A 252 -4.53 13.67 38.04
CA GLU A 252 -5.58 12.64 38.01
C GLU A 252 -5.25 11.51 37.00
N ASP A 253 -6.12 11.25 36.03
CA ASP A 253 -5.94 10.26 34.99
C ASP A 253 -5.34 10.84 33.67
N TYR A 254 -4.68 11.98 33.77
CA TYR A 254 -4.02 12.63 32.63
C TYR A 254 -2.53 12.84 32.88
N LEU A 255 -1.76 12.62 31.84
CA LEU A 255 -0.37 13.05 31.74
C LEU A 255 -0.30 14.40 31.05
N ILE A 256 0.26 15.40 31.74
CA ILE A 256 0.29 16.78 31.30
C ILE A 256 1.67 17.10 30.72
N VAL A 257 1.70 17.68 29.56
CA VAL A 257 2.88 18.29 28.97
C VAL A 257 2.62 19.77 28.77
N GLU A 258 3.35 20.58 29.51
CA GLU A 258 3.18 22.04 29.58
C GLU A 258 4.47 22.75 29.26
N ASN A 259 4.43 23.79 28.45
CA ASN A 259 5.59 24.66 28.22
C ASN A 259 5.23 26.14 28.22
N LYS A 260 6.24 26.97 28.53
CA LYS A 260 6.16 28.42 28.35
C LYS A 260 6.15 28.76 26.86
N VAL A 261 5.26 29.63 26.43
CA VAL A 261 5.17 30.07 25.04
C VAL A 261 6.24 31.08 24.70
N GLN A 262 7.17 30.71 23.82
CA GLN A 262 8.28 31.56 23.31
C GLN A 262 8.33 31.45 21.78
N LYS A 263 7.24 31.87 21.09
CA LYS A 263 7.03 31.60 19.64
C LYS A 263 8.23 32.02 18.79
N LYS A 264 8.70 31.09 17.95
CA LYS A 264 9.59 31.40 16.83
C LYS A 264 8.84 32.22 15.79
N LYS A 265 9.47 33.23 15.20
CA LYS A 265 8.98 33.91 14.01
C LYS A 265 9.17 32.97 12.81
N VAL A 266 8.25 32.04 12.58
CA VAL A 266 8.34 31.06 11.48
C VAL A 266 7.51 31.54 10.30
N LEU A 267 8.11 31.59 9.12
CA LEU A 267 7.49 31.99 7.85
C LEU A 267 6.62 30.89 7.20
N HIS A 268 6.60 29.64 7.70
CA HIS A 268 5.84 28.55 7.10
C HIS A 268 5.00 27.81 8.13
N GLN A 269 3.69 27.95 7.97
CA GLN A 269 2.66 27.18 8.71
C GLN A 269 2.52 25.76 8.15
N GLN A 270 3.18 24.78 8.77
CA GLN A 270 2.75 23.37 8.73
C GLN A 270 2.72 22.83 10.17
N SER A 271 1.92 23.45 11.03
CA SER A 271 1.76 23.04 12.42
C SER A 271 0.31 22.58 12.67
N GLY A 272 0.16 21.44 13.30
CA GLY A 272 -1.14 20.88 13.70
C GLY A 272 -1.38 19.43 13.31
N ILE A 273 -0.71 18.91 12.28
CA ILE A 273 -0.93 17.53 11.80
C ILE A 273 -0.55 16.50 12.88
N GLY A 274 0.55 16.71 13.60
CA GLY A 274 1.02 15.77 14.62
C GLY A 274 0.07 15.67 15.82
N LEU A 275 -0.38 16.81 16.35
CA LEU A 275 -1.34 16.85 17.46
C LEU A 275 -2.71 16.32 17.07
N LYS A 276 -3.17 16.63 15.85
CA LYS A 276 -4.41 16.08 15.31
C LYS A 276 -4.34 14.56 15.21
N ASN A 277 -3.25 14.02 14.68
CA ASN A 277 -3.04 12.56 14.56
C ASN A 277 -3.03 11.88 15.94
N ILE A 278 -2.40 12.48 16.96
CA ILE A 278 -2.45 11.96 18.32
C ILE A 278 -3.92 11.93 18.82
N ALA A 279 -4.63 13.05 18.70
CA ALA A 279 -6.01 13.15 19.18
C ALA A 279 -6.93 12.11 18.48
N GLU A 280 -6.80 11.95 17.17
CA GLU A 280 -7.55 10.93 16.41
C GLU A 280 -7.23 9.50 16.85
N ARG A 281 -5.95 9.19 17.12
CA ARG A 281 -5.55 7.86 17.60
C ARG A 281 -6.06 7.60 19.02
N TYR A 282 -6.01 8.60 19.93
CA TYR A 282 -6.56 8.46 21.27
C TYR A 282 -8.08 8.27 21.25
N ALA A 283 -8.80 8.94 20.37
CA ALA A 283 -10.25 8.78 20.21
C ALA A 283 -10.68 7.34 19.81
N LEU A 284 -9.78 6.56 19.23
CA LEU A 284 -10.04 5.14 18.91
C LEU A 284 -9.78 4.18 20.08
N LEU A 285 -9.05 4.64 21.12
CA LEU A 285 -8.55 3.78 22.20
C LEU A 285 -9.05 4.20 23.60
N SER A 286 -9.64 5.38 23.73
CA SER A 286 -10.09 5.94 25.00
C SER A 286 -11.35 6.76 24.81
N ASP A 287 -12.27 6.66 25.74
CA ASP A 287 -13.47 7.54 25.81
C ASP A 287 -13.12 8.95 26.29
N ARG A 288 -11.90 9.13 26.82
CA ARG A 288 -11.42 10.43 27.29
C ARG A 288 -10.67 11.14 26.18
N PRO A 289 -11.00 12.42 25.90
CA PRO A 289 -10.34 13.18 24.84
C PRO A 289 -8.92 13.64 25.24
N VAL A 290 -8.09 13.85 24.25
CA VAL A 290 -6.86 14.65 24.39
C VAL A 290 -7.26 16.12 24.46
N ASN A 291 -6.91 16.82 25.54
CA ASN A 291 -7.19 18.23 25.70
C ASN A 291 -5.98 19.06 25.29
N ILE A 292 -6.20 20.08 24.49
CA ILE A 292 -5.16 21.00 24.02
C ILE A 292 -5.63 22.42 24.28
N TRP A 293 -4.86 23.17 25.04
CA TRP A 293 -5.15 24.57 25.27
C TRP A 293 -3.91 25.44 25.26
N GLN A 294 -4.07 26.68 24.89
CA GLN A 294 -2.99 27.68 24.84
C GLN A 294 -3.52 29.03 25.30
N ASN A 295 -2.70 29.71 26.09
CA ASN A 295 -2.87 31.13 26.37
C ASN A 295 -1.59 31.89 25.99
N ASP A 296 -1.47 33.18 26.31
CA ASP A 296 -0.34 34.00 25.94
C ASP A 296 0.99 33.56 26.58
N LYS A 297 0.93 32.82 27.68
CA LYS A 297 2.11 32.42 28.45
C LYS A 297 2.42 30.94 28.39
N THR A 298 1.41 30.11 28.20
CA THR A 298 1.50 28.66 28.39
C THR A 298 0.79 27.93 27.26
N PHE A 299 1.40 26.85 26.77
CA PHE A 299 0.80 25.83 25.92
C PHE A 299 0.78 24.52 26.70
N CYS A 300 -0.33 23.80 26.66
CA CYS A 300 -0.54 22.59 27.43
C CYS A 300 -1.28 21.54 26.61
N VAL A 301 -0.84 20.30 26.75
CA VAL A 301 -1.51 19.12 26.22
C VAL A 301 -1.72 18.11 27.33
N GLU A 302 -2.93 17.62 27.47
CA GLU A 302 -3.32 16.60 28.43
C GLU A 302 -3.62 15.30 27.70
N LEU A 303 -2.79 14.27 27.94
CA LEU A 303 -2.96 12.94 27.39
C LEU A 303 -3.68 12.03 28.39
N PRO A 304 -4.80 11.37 28.04
CA PRO A 304 -5.44 10.45 28.95
C PRO A 304 -4.57 9.20 29.18
N ILE A 305 -4.39 8.83 30.46
CA ILE A 305 -3.74 7.58 30.84
C ILE A 305 -4.78 6.47 30.68
N ILE A 306 -4.49 5.50 29.84
CA ILE A 306 -5.37 4.36 29.53
C ILE A 306 -5.09 3.26 30.55
N LYS A 307 -6.13 2.81 31.26
CA LYS A 307 -6.05 1.68 32.18
C LYS A 307 -6.62 0.47 31.47
N THR A 308 -5.79 -0.55 31.26
CA THR A 308 -6.25 -1.82 30.71
C THR A 308 -6.50 -2.77 31.87
N ASP A 309 -7.70 -3.29 31.97
CA ASP A 309 -7.97 -4.37 32.91
C ASP A 309 -7.05 -5.53 32.56
N LEU A 310 -6.17 -5.92 33.48
CA LEU A 310 -5.42 -7.14 33.36
C LEU A 310 -6.44 -8.27 33.25
N ALA A 311 -6.67 -8.76 32.03
CA ALA A 311 -7.38 -10.02 31.85
C ALA A 311 -6.57 -11.08 32.60
N ILE A 312 -7.13 -11.51 33.73
CA ILE A 312 -6.63 -12.60 34.59
C ILE A 312 -6.67 -13.89 33.77
#